data_5bbd231c1387edf896ffa6d2b87fac30
#
_entry.id   5bbd231c1387edf896ffa6d2b87fac30
#
_cell.length_a   1.000
_cell.length_b   1.000
_cell.length_c   1.000
_cell.angle_alpha   90.00
_cell.angle_beta   90.00
_cell.angle_gamma   90.00
#
_symmetry.space_group_name_H-M   'P 1'
#
loop_
_entity.id
_entity.type
_entity.pdbx_description
1 polymer ?
#
loop_
_entity_poly.entity_id
_entity_poly.type
_entity_poly.pdbx_seq_one_letter_code
_entity_poly.pdbx_strand_id
1 'polypeptide(L)'
;MINIPITKILFLDIETVGGCADYQTCINSNPKVAEQFDKYFDWFLKRFPEDKEWSKEKTTEEHMDIVFKKRAALVPEFAKIVCISMAFVLDNGETKRQTFSGDDEHKLLTEVRDLLNRCYKLDFYLCGHNLKNFDIPMLAKRMIVNGIMPSKILPSYDTKPWEVKAIDTKEIWQYGAYSSIGSLDLMCSCLEIPTPKDGEVTGDKVHETYWEKQDLKSISEYCEKDVVVLVDTIKKLKNLQ
;
A
#
# COMPACT_ATOMS: atom_id res chain seq x y z
N MET A 1 -7.47 -5.12 23.95
CA MET A 1 -6.90 -4.36 22.83
C MET A 1 -6.98 -5.17 21.53
N ILE A 2 -6.19 -6.19 21.24
CA ILE A 2 -6.31 -7.02 20.01
C ILE A 2 -6.72 -8.45 20.42
N ASN A 3 -8.03 -8.73 20.45
CA ASN A 3 -8.55 -10.03 20.90
C ASN A 3 -8.47 -11.16 19.85
N ILE A 4 -7.99 -10.85 18.63
CA ILE A 4 -7.86 -11.81 17.52
C ILE A 4 -6.59 -12.65 17.75
N PRO A 5 -6.65 -14.01 17.69
CA PRO A 5 -5.45 -14.83 17.71
C PRO A 5 -4.50 -14.44 16.58
N ILE A 6 -3.19 -14.35 16.87
CA ILE A 6 -2.21 -13.94 15.86
C ILE A 6 -2.18 -14.90 14.67
N THR A 7 -2.51 -16.18 14.89
CA THR A 7 -2.62 -17.23 13.87
C THR A 7 -3.83 -17.05 12.94
N LYS A 8 -4.70 -16.06 13.22
CA LYS A 8 -5.84 -15.65 12.38
C LYS A 8 -5.65 -14.28 11.75
N ILE A 9 -4.43 -13.77 11.73
CA ILE A 9 -4.09 -12.48 11.14
C ILE A 9 -3.25 -12.73 9.88
N LEU A 10 -3.71 -12.20 8.75
CA LEU A 10 -2.94 -12.05 7.53
C LEU A 10 -2.38 -10.63 7.49
N PHE A 11 -1.09 -10.52 7.70
CA PHE A 11 -0.37 -9.27 7.53
C PHE A 11 -0.13 -9.00 6.06
N LEU A 12 -0.30 -7.76 5.62
CA LEU A 12 -0.06 -7.40 4.23
C LEU A 12 0.45 -5.96 4.12
N ASP A 13 1.23 -5.74 3.07
CA ASP A 13 1.72 -4.45 2.62
C ASP A 13 1.79 -4.46 1.09
N ILE A 14 1.63 -3.29 0.46
CA ILE A 14 1.64 -3.16 -1.00
C ILE A 14 2.57 -2.06 -1.46
N GLU A 15 3.23 -2.29 -2.60
CA GLU A 15 4.00 -1.26 -3.28
C GLU A 15 3.35 -0.89 -4.61
N THR A 16 3.23 0.42 -4.80
CA THR A 16 2.57 1.00 -5.96
C THR A 16 3.48 1.97 -6.70
N VAL A 17 3.24 2.08 -8.00
CA VAL A 17 3.88 3.06 -8.88
C VAL A 17 2.81 3.80 -9.68
N GLY A 18 3.15 4.92 -10.30
CA GLY A 18 2.30 5.48 -11.34
C GLY A 18 2.10 4.47 -12.47
N GLY A 19 0.92 4.41 -13.06
CA GLY A 19 0.59 3.48 -14.14
C GLY A 19 1.44 3.61 -15.39
N CYS A 20 2.20 4.71 -15.50
CA CYS A 20 3.20 5.00 -16.53
C CYS A 20 4.47 5.54 -15.88
N ALA A 21 5.59 5.48 -16.61
CA ALA A 21 6.89 5.97 -16.11
C ALA A 21 6.88 7.48 -15.81
N ASP A 22 6.20 8.24 -16.64
CA ASP A 22 6.07 9.69 -16.57
C ASP A 22 4.75 10.16 -17.19
N TYR A 23 4.46 11.45 -17.06
CA TYR A 23 3.23 12.03 -17.56
C TYR A 23 3.16 11.98 -19.10
N GLN A 24 4.27 12.24 -19.80
CA GLN A 24 4.31 12.18 -21.26
C GLN A 24 4.07 10.76 -21.80
N THR A 25 4.63 9.76 -21.15
CA THR A 25 4.35 8.34 -21.45
C THR A 25 2.87 8.02 -21.24
N CYS A 26 2.25 8.58 -20.19
CA CYS A 26 0.82 8.43 -19.93
C CYS A 26 -0.03 9.05 -21.05
N ILE A 27 0.30 10.25 -21.54
CA ILE A 27 -0.38 10.89 -22.68
C ILE A 27 -0.35 9.97 -23.91
N ASN A 28 0.80 9.36 -24.19
CA ASN A 28 0.99 8.53 -25.38
C ASN A 28 0.31 7.17 -25.30
N SER A 29 0.35 6.51 -24.13
CA SER A 29 -0.15 5.14 -23.95
C SER A 29 -1.58 5.06 -23.43
N ASN A 30 -2.01 6.04 -22.64
CA ASN A 30 -3.35 6.08 -22.05
C ASN A 30 -3.89 7.52 -21.97
N PRO A 31 -4.19 8.15 -23.12
CA PRO A 31 -4.57 9.56 -23.18
C PRO A 31 -5.81 9.91 -22.35
N LYS A 32 -6.75 8.96 -22.17
CA LYS A 32 -7.93 9.19 -21.33
C LYS A 32 -7.57 9.31 -19.85
N VAL A 33 -6.59 8.54 -19.37
CA VAL A 33 -6.11 8.64 -17.98
C VAL A 33 -5.32 9.93 -17.80
N ALA A 34 -4.48 10.30 -18.77
CA ALA A 34 -3.76 11.58 -18.75
C ALA A 34 -4.73 12.77 -18.69
N GLU A 35 -5.79 12.81 -19.53
CA GLU A 35 -6.84 13.83 -19.48
C GLU A 35 -7.53 13.92 -18.11
N GLN A 36 -7.75 12.79 -17.44
CA GLN A 36 -8.30 12.82 -16.08
C GLN A 36 -7.26 13.35 -15.09
N PHE A 37 -5.99 12.99 -15.22
CA PHE A 37 -4.94 13.53 -14.36
C PHE A 37 -4.89 15.06 -14.45
N ASP A 38 -4.99 15.63 -15.65
CA ASP A 38 -5.07 17.09 -15.88
C ASP A 38 -6.23 17.71 -15.11
N LYS A 39 -7.43 17.13 -15.25
CA LYS A 39 -8.64 17.62 -14.55
C LYS A 39 -8.50 17.59 -13.02
N TYR A 40 -7.73 16.64 -12.48
CA TYR A 40 -7.49 16.48 -11.06
C TYR A 40 -6.19 17.12 -10.57
N PHE A 41 -5.42 17.79 -11.44
CA PHE A 41 -4.14 18.39 -11.09
C PHE A 41 -4.25 19.39 -9.93
N ASP A 42 -5.23 20.29 -9.96
CA ASP A 42 -5.50 21.22 -8.87
C ASP A 42 -5.86 20.50 -7.55
N TRP A 43 -6.51 19.33 -7.62
CA TRP A 43 -6.80 18.52 -6.44
C TRP A 43 -5.51 17.97 -5.85
N PHE A 44 -4.57 17.49 -6.68
CA PHE A 44 -3.25 17.07 -6.20
C PHE A 44 -2.53 18.20 -5.48
N LEU A 45 -2.50 19.40 -6.06
CA LEU A 45 -1.86 20.57 -5.44
C LEU A 45 -2.54 21.06 -4.16
N LYS A 46 -3.83 20.79 -4.00
CA LYS A 46 -4.55 21.04 -2.72
C LYS A 46 -4.26 19.96 -1.70
N ARG A 47 -4.17 18.72 -2.13
CA ARG A 47 -3.92 17.56 -1.25
C ARG A 47 -2.48 17.50 -0.76
N PHE A 48 -1.54 17.96 -1.57
CA PHE A 48 -0.11 18.00 -1.32
C PHE A 48 0.41 19.43 -1.56
N PRO A 49 0.22 20.35 -0.60
CA PRO A 49 0.55 21.76 -0.80
C PRO A 49 2.03 22.04 -1.06
N GLU A 50 2.92 21.17 -0.59
CA GLU A 50 4.36 21.22 -0.84
C GLU A 50 4.69 21.13 -2.35
N ASP A 51 3.86 20.48 -3.12
CA ASP A 51 4.08 20.30 -4.56
C ASP A 51 3.95 21.61 -5.35
N LYS A 52 3.27 22.63 -4.78
CA LYS A 52 3.17 23.97 -5.38
C LYS A 52 4.51 24.69 -5.48
N GLU A 53 5.44 24.37 -4.61
CA GLU A 53 6.75 25.02 -4.61
C GLU A 53 7.61 24.59 -5.80
N TRP A 54 7.34 23.41 -6.35
CA TRP A 54 8.07 22.89 -7.51
C TRP A 54 7.73 23.57 -8.83
N SER A 55 6.65 24.36 -8.87
CA SER A 55 6.20 25.08 -10.08
C SER A 55 6.87 26.43 -10.30
N LYS A 56 7.58 26.99 -9.30
CA LYS A 56 8.04 28.39 -9.31
C LYS A 56 8.96 28.78 -10.48
N GLU A 57 9.63 27.77 -11.08
CA GLU A 57 10.58 27.99 -12.18
C GLU A 57 10.39 26.98 -13.33
N LYS A 58 9.21 26.32 -13.40
CA LYS A 58 8.95 25.24 -14.34
C LYS A 58 7.76 25.56 -15.23
N THR A 59 7.76 25.01 -16.43
CA THR A 59 6.56 25.00 -17.28
C THR A 59 5.46 24.15 -16.61
N THR A 60 4.20 24.38 -16.99
CA THR A 60 3.08 23.60 -16.47
C THR A 60 3.26 22.11 -16.73
N GLU A 61 3.76 21.74 -17.89
CA GLU A 61 3.99 20.34 -18.28
C GLU A 61 5.07 19.68 -17.42
N GLU A 62 6.21 20.35 -17.19
CA GLU A 62 7.25 19.84 -16.27
C GLU A 62 6.74 19.68 -14.84
N HIS A 63 5.89 20.61 -14.40
CA HIS A 63 5.29 20.52 -13.07
C HIS A 63 4.33 19.33 -12.98
N MET A 64 3.50 19.10 -14.01
CA MET A 64 2.61 17.95 -14.09
C MET A 64 3.38 16.63 -14.07
N ASP A 65 4.51 16.55 -14.78
CA ASP A 65 5.36 15.35 -14.78
C ASP A 65 5.92 15.04 -13.38
N ILE A 66 6.42 16.06 -12.67
CA ILE A 66 6.94 15.90 -11.31
C ILE A 66 5.83 15.40 -10.36
N VAL A 67 4.65 16.03 -10.42
CA VAL A 67 3.51 15.63 -9.58
C VAL A 67 3.05 14.22 -9.93
N PHE A 68 3.00 13.87 -11.22
CA PHE A 68 2.64 12.53 -11.67
C PHE A 68 3.59 11.48 -11.09
N LYS A 69 4.89 11.64 -11.26
CA LYS A 69 5.90 10.69 -10.74
C LYS A 69 5.82 10.51 -9.23
N LYS A 70 5.51 11.57 -8.49
CA LYS A 70 5.48 11.54 -7.02
C LYS A 70 4.14 11.14 -6.42
N ARG A 71 3.02 11.36 -7.12
CA ARG A 71 1.68 11.27 -6.51
C ARG A 71 0.73 10.29 -7.21
N ALA A 72 0.95 9.97 -8.47
CA ALA A 72 0.08 9.03 -9.19
C ALA A 72 -0.02 7.67 -8.49
N ALA A 73 1.07 7.19 -7.92
CA ALA A 73 1.13 5.95 -7.14
C ALA A 73 0.20 5.93 -5.91
N LEU A 74 -0.20 7.09 -5.38
CA LEU A 74 -1.04 7.21 -4.19
C LEU A 74 -2.54 7.16 -4.48
N VAL A 75 -2.92 7.19 -5.76
CA VAL A 75 -4.33 7.27 -6.21
C VAL A 75 -4.63 6.07 -7.10
N PRO A 76 -5.53 5.16 -6.67
CA PRO A 76 -5.77 3.89 -7.37
C PRO A 76 -6.09 4.04 -8.87
N GLU A 77 -6.73 5.14 -9.26
CA GLU A 77 -7.11 5.43 -10.64
C GLU A 77 -5.90 5.72 -11.55
N PHE A 78 -4.78 6.17 -10.97
CA PHE A 78 -3.54 6.51 -11.68
C PHE A 78 -2.39 5.56 -11.35
N ALA A 79 -2.58 4.69 -10.36
CA ALA A 79 -1.56 3.76 -9.87
C ALA A 79 -1.52 2.45 -10.64
N LYS A 80 -0.45 1.69 -10.39
CA LYS A 80 -0.28 0.27 -10.69
C LYS A 80 0.34 -0.40 -9.46
N ILE A 81 -0.19 -1.56 -9.05
CA ILE A 81 0.41 -2.37 -8.00
C ILE A 81 1.50 -3.25 -8.63
N VAL A 82 2.71 -3.20 -8.09
CA VAL A 82 3.87 -3.95 -8.59
C VAL A 82 4.38 -5.00 -7.63
N CYS A 83 4.06 -4.84 -6.33
CA CYS A 83 4.44 -5.80 -5.29
C CYS A 83 3.37 -5.86 -4.20
N ILE A 84 3.14 -7.04 -3.67
CA ILE A 84 2.31 -7.31 -2.49
C ILE A 84 3.02 -8.35 -1.66
N SER A 85 3.37 -8.01 -0.43
CA SER A 85 3.91 -8.96 0.54
C SER A 85 2.88 -9.34 1.58
N MET A 86 2.86 -10.59 1.97
CA MET A 86 1.96 -11.13 2.97
C MET A 86 2.69 -12.03 3.95
N ALA A 87 2.25 -12.04 5.20
CA ALA A 87 2.74 -12.95 6.22
C ALA A 87 1.61 -13.43 7.12
N PHE A 88 1.80 -14.59 7.74
CA PHE A 88 0.96 -15.09 8.83
C PHE A 88 1.81 -15.92 9.78
N VAL A 89 1.34 -16.03 11.03
CA VAL A 89 2.04 -16.74 12.09
C VAL A 89 1.38 -18.10 12.28
N LEU A 90 2.18 -19.17 12.30
CA LEU A 90 1.74 -20.53 12.58
C LEU A 90 1.57 -20.77 14.09
N ASP A 91 0.89 -21.86 14.45
CA ASP A 91 0.68 -22.26 15.86
C ASP A 91 1.99 -22.51 16.61
N ASN A 92 3.06 -22.91 15.90
CA ASN A 92 4.40 -23.06 16.47
C ASN A 92 5.17 -21.73 16.64
N GLY A 93 4.55 -20.59 16.30
CA GLY A 93 5.15 -19.26 16.37
C GLY A 93 5.98 -18.87 15.14
N GLU A 94 6.20 -19.77 14.20
CA GLU A 94 6.92 -19.50 12.96
C GLU A 94 6.13 -18.54 12.07
N THR A 95 6.80 -17.55 11.46
CA THR A 95 6.20 -16.63 10.49
C THR A 95 6.44 -17.13 9.07
N LYS A 96 5.37 -17.42 8.34
CA LYS A 96 5.41 -17.72 6.89
C LYS A 96 5.14 -16.44 6.11
N ARG A 97 5.90 -16.26 5.02
CA ARG A 97 5.83 -15.08 4.15
C ARG A 97 5.64 -15.52 2.71
N GLN A 98 4.95 -14.70 1.96
CA GLN A 98 4.81 -14.85 0.52
C GLN A 98 4.74 -13.48 -0.12
N THR A 99 5.59 -13.22 -1.10
CA THR A 99 5.63 -11.97 -1.87
C THR A 99 5.22 -12.26 -3.30
N PHE A 100 4.31 -11.45 -3.83
CA PHE A 100 3.87 -11.43 -5.20
C PHE A 100 4.40 -10.15 -5.83
N SER A 101 5.15 -10.26 -6.91
CA SER A 101 5.67 -9.09 -7.63
C SER A 101 5.75 -9.38 -9.12
N GLY A 102 5.62 -8.36 -9.95
CA GLY A 102 5.67 -8.53 -11.40
C GLY A 102 5.16 -7.33 -12.18
N ASP A 103 5.47 -7.34 -13.48
CA ASP A 103 5.02 -6.32 -14.41
C ASP A 103 3.58 -6.54 -14.89
N ASP A 104 3.08 -7.76 -14.83
CA ASP A 104 1.69 -8.10 -15.15
C ASP A 104 0.82 -7.96 -13.91
N GLU A 105 0.23 -6.77 -13.74
CA GLU A 105 -0.65 -6.46 -12.61
C GLU A 105 -1.89 -7.38 -12.57
N HIS A 106 -2.45 -7.74 -13.73
CA HIS A 106 -3.63 -8.62 -13.78
C HIS A 106 -3.30 -10.01 -13.21
N LYS A 107 -2.16 -10.58 -13.61
CA LYS A 107 -1.70 -11.88 -13.09
C LYS A 107 -1.44 -11.80 -11.59
N LEU A 108 -0.69 -10.79 -11.14
CA LEU A 108 -0.39 -10.54 -9.73
C LEU A 108 -1.66 -10.45 -8.88
N LEU A 109 -2.60 -9.61 -9.29
CA LEU A 109 -3.86 -9.42 -8.57
C LEU A 109 -4.75 -10.65 -8.58
N THR A 110 -4.71 -11.48 -9.64
CA THR A 110 -5.45 -12.74 -9.70
C THR A 110 -4.94 -13.73 -8.67
N GLU A 111 -3.61 -13.91 -8.57
CA GLU A 111 -2.98 -14.81 -7.59
C GLU A 111 -3.27 -14.35 -6.15
N VAL A 112 -3.16 -13.04 -5.90
CA VAL A 112 -3.47 -12.41 -4.60
C VAL A 112 -4.95 -12.59 -4.24
N ARG A 113 -5.88 -12.34 -5.17
CA ARG A 113 -7.32 -12.54 -4.94
C ARG A 113 -7.62 -13.99 -4.53
N ASP A 114 -6.97 -14.97 -5.13
CA ASP A 114 -7.18 -16.37 -4.82
C ASP A 114 -6.67 -16.74 -3.41
N LEU A 115 -5.54 -16.15 -2.98
CA LEU A 115 -5.08 -16.27 -1.60
C LEU A 115 -6.06 -15.61 -0.63
N LEU A 116 -6.48 -14.37 -0.89
CA LEU A 116 -7.43 -13.64 -0.06
C LEU A 116 -8.78 -14.36 0.06
N ASN A 117 -9.24 -15.03 -1.00
CA ASN A 117 -10.46 -15.87 -0.95
C ASN A 117 -10.30 -17.09 -0.04
N ARG A 118 -9.10 -17.69 0.02
CA ARG A 118 -8.81 -18.77 1.00
C ARG A 118 -8.80 -18.21 2.43
N CYS A 119 -8.16 -17.08 2.65
CA CYS A 119 -8.13 -16.42 3.95
C CYS A 119 -9.55 -16.02 4.44
N TYR A 120 -10.41 -15.54 3.54
CA TYR A 120 -11.81 -15.26 3.84
C TYR A 120 -12.56 -16.50 4.35
N LYS A 121 -12.40 -17.64 3.65
CA LYS A 121 -13.05 -18.92 4.05
C LYS A 121 -12.51 -19.46 5.39
N LEU A 122 -11.28 -19.14 5.74
CA LEU A 122 -10.63 -19.54 6.98
C LEU A 122 -10.79 -18.52 8.11
N ASP A 123 -11.60 -17.49 7.91
CA ASP A 123 -11.94 -16.48 8.90
C ASP A 123 -10.74 -15.65 9.40
N PHE A 124 -9.85 -15.26 8.47
CA PHE A 124 -8.73 -14.38 8.77
C PHE A 124 -9.16 -12.92 8.87
N TYR A 125 -8.35 -12.16 9.61
CA TYR A 125 -8.36 -10.70 9.65
C TYR A 125 -7.17 -10.17 8.85
N LEU A 126 -7.35 -9.10 8.10
CA LEU A 126 -6.25 -8.38 7.46
C LEU A 126 -5.56 -7.49 8.49
N CYS A 127 -4.24 -7.32 8.37
CA CYS A 127 -3.48 -6.38 9.20
C CYS A 127 -2.44 -5.66 8.36
N GLY A 128 -2.36 -4.33 8.54
CA GLY A 128 -1.38 -3.47 7.89
C GLY A 128 -1.28 -2.12 8.58
N HIS A 129 -0.45 -1.23 8.05
CA HIS A 129 -0.30 0.13 8.54
C HIS A 129 -0.97 1.12 7.59
N ASN A 130 -1.94 1.89 8.07
CA ASN A 130 -2.82 2.72 7.23
C ASN A 130 -3.64 1.89 6.20
N LEU A 131 -3.80 0.62 6.50
CA LEU A 131 -4.39 -0.41 5.65
C LEU A 131 -5.79 -0.03 5.15
N LYS A 132 -6.62 0.50 6.04
CA LYS A 132 -8.02 0.82 5.72
C LYS A 132 -8.16 1.99 4.75
N ASN A 133 -7.20 2.94 4.79
CA ASN A 133 -7.25 4.14 3.97
C ASN A 133 -6.41 4.02 2.69
N PHE A 134 -5.50 3.04 2.60
CA PHE A 134 -4.61 2.89 1.45
C PHE A 134 -4.70 1.51 0.81
N ASP A 135 -4.20 0.45 1.46
CA ASP A 135 -4.03 -0.87 0.83
C ASP A 135 -5.36 -1.50 0.41
N ILE A 136 -6.35 -1.48 1.29
CA ILE A 136 -7.68 -2.08 1.00
C ILE A 136 -8.35 -1.39 -0.19
N PRO A 137 -8.54 -0.05 -0.22
CA PRO A 137 -9.14 0.61 -1.37
C PRO A 137 -8.28 0.51 -2.63
N MET A 138 -6.95 0.51 -2.51
CA MET A 138 -6.04 0.32 -3.63
C MET A 138 -6.24 -1.07 -4.26
N LEU A 139 -6.17 -2.13 -3.46
CA LEU A 139 -6.39 -3.51 -3.92
C LEU A 139 -7.75 -3.69 -4.57
N ALA A 140 -8.82 -3.24 -3.91
CA ALA A 140 -10.17 -3.42 -4.41
C ALA A 140 -10.38 -2.69 -5.75
N LYS A 141 -9.98 -1.42 -5.85
CA LYS A 141 -10.13 -0.62 -7.07
C LYS A 141 -9.24 -1.14 -8.19
N ARG A 142 -7.97 -1.49 -7.91
CA ARG A 142 -7.07 -2.05 -8.93
C ARG A 142 -7.56 -3.40 -9.45
N MET A 143 -8.13 -4.26 -8.60
CA MET A 143 -8.80 -5.47 -9.06
C MET A 143 -9.95 -5.15 -10.02
N ILE A 144 -10.83 -4.22 -9.68
CA ILE A 144 -11.96 -3.80 -10.54
C ILE A 144 -11.44 -3.24 -11.88
N VAL A 145 -10.43 -2.38 -11.86
CA VAL A 145 -9.83 -1.80 -13.08
C VAL A 145 -9.26 -2.89 -14.00
N ASN A 146 -8.72 -3.97 -13.40
CA ASN A 146 -8.20 -5.13 -14.12
C ASN A 146 -9.29 -6.18 -14.45
N GLY A 147 -10.57 -5.88 -14.24
CA GLY A 147 -11.69 -6.83 -14.54
C GLY A 147 -11.77 -8.01 -13.57
N ILE A 148 -11.14 -7.90 -12.40
CA ILE A 148 -11.10 -8.94 -11.36
C ILE A 148 -12.11 -8.58 -10.27
N MET A 149 -13.02 -9.52 -9.94
CA MET A 149 -13.91 -9.35 -8.80
C MET A 149 -13.10 -9.38 -7.49
N PRO A 150 -13.16 -8.33 -6.65
CA PRO A 150 -12.48 -8.30 -5.36
C PRO A 150 -12.88 -9.45 -4.44
N SER A 151 -11.93 -9.90 -3.60
CA SER A 151 -12.22 -10.89 -2.57
C SER A 151 -13.17 -10.35 -1.52
N LYS A 152 -14.06 -11.20 -0.99
CA LYS A 152 -15.01 -10.86 0.08
C LYS A 152 -14.35 -10.51 1.43
N ILE A 153 -13.04 -10.75 1.60
CA ILE A 153 -12.30 -10.29 2.78
C ILE A 153 -12.08 -8.77 2.74
N LEU A 154 -12.07 -8.18 1.53
CA LEU A 154 -12.03 -6.73 1.35
C LEU A 154 -13.43 -6.18 1.57
N PRO A 155 -13.60 -5.18 2.44
CA PRO A 155 -14.92 -4.60 2.70
C PRO A 155 -15.48 -3.93 1.44
N SER A 156 -16.77 -4.12 1.22
CA SER A 156 -17.53 -3.50 0.13
C SER A 156 -18.33 -2.28 0.66
N TYR A 157 -19.02 -1.60 -0.23
CA TYR A 157 -19.82 -0.39 0.08
C TYR A 157 -20.91 -0.63 1.12
N ASP A 158 -21.40 -1.85 1.27
CA ASP A 158 -22.46 -2.26 2.21
C ASP A 158 -21.91 -2.89 3.50
N THR A 159 -20.58 -3.05 3.61
CA THR A 159 -19.93 -3.58 4.82
C THR A 159 -19.99 -2.54 5.95
N LYS A 160 -20.61 -2.90 7.05
CA LYS A 160 -20.67 -2.02 8.22
C LYS A 160 -19.33 -1.91 8.93
N PRO A 161 -19.00 -0.79 9.59
CA PRO A 161 -17.69 -0.59 10.23
C PRO A 161 -17.29 -1.71 11.20
N TRP A 162 -18.24 -2.31 11.91
CA TRP A 162 -17.98 -3.40 12.86
C TRP A 162 -17.83 -4.78 12.23
N GLU A 163 -18.18 -4.92 10.94
CA GLU A 163 -18.03 -6.16 10.16
C GLU A 163 -16.68 -6.21 9.43
N VAL A 164 -15.97 -5.07 9.39
CA VAL A 164 -14.66 -4.97 8.72
C VAL A 164 -13.62 -5.77 9.48
N LYS A 165 -13.16 -6.89 8.89
CA LYS A 165 -12.10 -7.73 9.44
C LYS A 165 -10.71 -7.19 9.11
N ALA A 166 -10.42 -5.99 9.58
CA ALA A 166 -9.15 -5.31 9.36
C ALA A 166 -8.62 -4.68 10.64
N ILE A 167 -7.36 -4.94 10.93
CA ILE A 167 -6.57 -4.38 12.02
C ILE A 167 -5.63 -3.37 11.40
N ASP A 168 -5.82 -2.09 11.70
CA ASP A 168 -4.95 -1.02 11.21
C ASP A 168 -4.05 -0.54 12.34
N THR A 169 -2.74 -0.78 12.22
CA THR A 169 -1.77 -0.42 13.26
C THR A 169 -1.68 1.08 13.46
N LYS A 170 -1.98 1.88 12.43
CA LYS A 170 -2.05 3.35 12.56
C LYS A 170 -3.23 3.77 13.44
N GLU A 171 -4.42 3.17 13.25
CA GLU A 171 -5.58 3.44 14.10
C GLU A 171 -5.34 3.03 15.55
N ILE A 172 -4.69 1.87 15.76
CA ILE A 172 -4.31 1.44 17.11
C ILE A 172 -3.37 2.46 17.76
N TRP A 173 -2.36 2.93 17.03
CA TRP A 173 -1.39 3.91 17.53
C TRP A 173 -2.02 5.27 17.83
N GLN A 174 -2.95 5.71 17.00
CA GLN A 174 -3.71 6.95 17.20
C GLN A 174 -4.59 6.91 18.48
N TYR A 175 -4.98 5.73 18.94
CA TYR A 175 -5.77 5.55 20.17
C TYR A 175 -7.01 6.48 20.26
N GLY A 176 -7.67 6.69 19.13
CA GLY A 176 -8.83 7.60 19.01
C GLY A 176 -8.49 9.08 18.81
N ALA A 177 -7.21 9.47 18.90
CA ALA A 177 -6.79 10.83 18.61
C ALA A 177 -6.72 11.06 17.09
N TYR A 178 -7.17 12.23 16.64
CA TYR A 178 -6.99 12.66 15.25
C TYR A 178 -5.58 13.24 15.09
N SER A 179 -4.59 12.38 14.82
CA SER A 179 -3.20 12.78 14.65
C SER A 179 -2.74 12.59 13.22
N SER A 180 -2.02 13.57 12.68
CA SER A 180 -1.33 13.46 11.39
C SER A 180 -0.01 12.69 11.47
N ILE A 181 0.56 12.53 12.68
CA ILE A 181 1.82 11.84 12.93
C ILE A 181 1.52 10.37 13.23
N GLY A 182 2.05 9.47 12.44
CA GLY A 182 1.80 8.04 12.64
C GLY A 182 2.37 7.20 11.49
N SER A 183 3.67 7.38 11.16
CA SER A 183 4.38 6.44 10.30
C SER A 183 4.69 5.15 11.07
N LEU A 184 4.74 4.02 10.37
CA LEU A 184 5.14 2.74 10.95
C LEU A 184 6.52 2.82 11.59
N ASP A 185 7.46 3.50 10.93
CA ASP A 185 8.83 3.69 11.39
C ASP A 185 8.91 4.45 12.73
N LEU A 186 8.14 5.54 12.87
CA LEU A 186 8.05 6.26 14.15
C LEU A 186 7.45 5.38 15.26
N MET A 187 6.37 4.66 14.96
CA MET A 187 5.75 3.74 15.90
C MET A 187 6.74 2.66 16.36
N CYS A 188 7.46 2.04 15.41
CA CYS A 188 8.47 1.02 15.71
C CYS A 188 9.62 1.59 16.53
N SER A 189 10.09 2.80 16.23
CA SER A 189 11.12 3.48 17.02
C SER A 189 10.68 3.69 18.47
N CYS A 190 9.43 4.10 18.70
CA CYS A 190 8.88 4.25 20.05
C CYS A 190 8.71 2.92 20.79
N LEU A 191 8.44 1.85 20.05
CA LEU A 191 8.27 0.50 20.61
C LEU A 191 9.58 -0.30 20.68
N GLU A 192 10.70 0.28 20.31
CA GLU A 192 12.01 -0.37 20.24
C GLU A 192 11.98 -1.63 19.35
N ILE A 193 11.24 -1.57 18.24
CA ILE A 193 11.19 -2.62 17.24
C ILE A 193 12.22 -2.26 16.15
N PRO A 194 13.18 -3.15 15.85
CA PRO A 194 14.14 -2.91 14.79
C PRO A 194 13.43 -2.73 13.45
N THR A 195 13.66 -1.60 12.79
CA THR A 195 13.25 -1.38 11.42
C THR A 195 14.46 -1.49 10.52
N PRO A 196 14.40 -2.26 9.44
CA PRO A 196 15.53 -2.38 8.51
C PRO A 196 15.63 -1.10 7.68
N LYS A 197 16.31 -0.07 8.24
CA LYS A 197 16.57 1.21 7.55
C LYS A 197 17.71 1.15 6.52
N ASP A 198 18.40 0.04 6.40
CA ASP A 198 19.61 -0.12 5.60
C ASP A 198 19.33 -0.39 4.10
N GLY A 199 18.10 -0.14 3.62
CA GLY A 199 17.71 -0.30 2.23
C GLY A 199 17.83 1.01 1.44
N GLU A 200 18.27 0.93 0.18
CA GLU A 200 18.26 2.07 -0.76
C GLU A 200 16.84 2.48 -1.19
N VAL A 201 15.87 1.58 -1.02
CA VAL A 201 14.46 1.78 -1.40
C VAL A 201 13.67 2.30 -0.20
N THR A 202 12.93 3.36 -0.43
CA THR A 202 11.94 3.94 0.49
C THR A 202 10.65 4.17 -0.29
N GLY A 203 9.50 4.30 0.37
CA GLY A 203 8.20 4.42 -0.29
C GLY A 203 8.14 5.53 -1.36
N ASP A 204 8.83 6.65 -1.14
CA ASP A 204 8.93 7.75 -2.09
C ASP A 204 9.84 7.46 -3.30
N LYS A 205 10.70 6.43 -3.22
CA LYS A 205 11.62 6.00 -4.28
C LYS A 205 11.11 4.78 -5.08
N VAL A 206 10.02 4.16 -4.67
CA VAL A 206 9.49 2.95 -5.35
C VAL A 206 9.23 3.22 -6.83
N HIS A 207 8.65 4.36 -7.17
CA HIS A 207 8.37 4.74 -8.56
C HIS A 207 9.65 4.83 -9.42
N GLU A 208 10.67 5.55 -8.94
CA GLU A 208 11.99 5.64 -9.58
C GLU A 208 12.67 4.27 -9.69
N THR A 209 12.65 3.50 -8.59
CA THR A 209 13.27 2.18 -8.54
C THR A 209 12.64 1.22 -9.57
N TYR A 210 11.33 1.29 -9.75
CA TYR A 210 10.62 0.45 -10.71
C TYR A 210 10.85 0.89 -12.16
N TRP A 211 10.60 2.16 -12.47
CA TRP A 211 10.59 2.63 -13.86
C TRP A 211 11.99 2.96 -14.41
N GLU A 212 12.86 3.55 -13.58
CA GLU A 212 14.17 4.00 -14.05
C GLU A 212 15.26 2.94 -13.81
N LYS A 213 15.27 2.31 -12.61
CA LYS A 213 16.28 1.30 -12.25
C LYS A 213 15.88 -0.12 -12.66
N GLN A 214 14.60 -0.36 -12.93
CA GLN A 214 14.04 -1.68 -13.25
C GLN A 214 14.36 -2.74 -12.19
N ASP A 215 14.43 -2.32 -10.91
CA ASP A 215 14.82 -3.17 -9.78
C ASP A 215 13.63 -3.57 -8.94
N LEU A 216 12.77 -4.41 -9.51
CA LEU A 216 11.62 -4.99 -8.83
C LEU A 216 12.02 -5.88 -7.64
N LYS A 217 13.25 -6.44 -7.67
CA LYS A 217 13.76 -7.27 -6.59
C LYS A 217 13.92 -6.47 -5.30
N SER A 218 14.61 -5.32 -5.37
CA SER A 218 14.76 -4.44 -4.21
C SER A 218 13.44 -3.93 -3.66
N ILE A 219 12.45 -3.65 -4.53
CA ILE A 219 11.08 -3.30 -4.10
C ILE A 219 10.43 -4.47 -3.35
N SER A 220 10.59 -5.70 -3.84
CA SER A 220 10.03 -6.89 -3.19
C SER A 220 10.67 -7.15 -1.82
N GLU A 221 11.98 -6.97 -1.70
CA GLU A 221 12.69 -7.11 -0.43
C GLU A 221 12.27 -6.02 0.58
N TYR A 222 12.03 -4.80 0.11
CA TYR A 222 11.52 -3.69 0.94
C TYR A 222 10.12 -4.00 1.47
N CYS A 223 9.17 -4.32 0.60
CA CYS A 223 7.79 -4.69 0.95
C CYS A 223 7.73 -5.90 1.92
N GLU A 224 8.60 -6.91 1.72
CA GLU A 224 8.68 -8.06 2.63
C GLU A 224 9.17 -7.67 4.03
N LYS A 225 10.13 -6.74 4.12
CA LYS A 225 10.63 -6.24 5.40
C LYS A 225 9.52 -5.50 6.17
N ASP A 226 8.73 -4.67 5.50
CA ASP A 226 7.64 -3.92 6.13
C ASP A 226 6.58 -4.86 6.71
N VAL A 227 6.25 -5.96 6.02
CA VAL A 227 5.34 -6.98 6.54
C VAL A 227 5.90 -7.70 7.78
N VAL A 228 7.21 -7.96 7.83
CA VAL A 228 7.85 -8.55 9.03
C VAL A 228 7.75 -7.60 10.23
N VAL A 229 8.02 -6.33 10.01
CA VAL A 229 7.89 -5.28 11.03
C VAL A 229 6.45 -5.19 11.56
N LEU A 230 5.45 -5.33 10.69
CA LEU A 230 4.04 -5.39 11.12
C LEU A 230 3.76 -6.59 12.04
N VAL A 231 4.30 -7.77 11.74
CA VAL A 231 4.18 -8.96 12.59
C VAL A 231 4.76 -8.70 13.98
N ASP A 232 5.98 -8.14 14.04
CA ASP A 232 6.66 -7.87 15.32
C ASP A 232 5.95 -6.76 16.11
N THR A 233 5.40 -5.76 15.41
CA THR A 233 4.57 -4.72 16.02
C THR A 233 3.34 -5.32 16.71
N ILE A 234 2.60 -6.19 16.04
CA ILE A 234 1.41 -6.83 16.62
C ILE A 234 1.81 -7.77 17.77
N LYS A 235 2.91 -8.53 17.66
CA LYS A 235 3.43 -9.35 18.76
C LYS A 235 3.73 -8.49 19.99
N LYS A 236 4.45 -7.37 19.81
CA LYS A 236 4.78 -6.44 20.90
C LYS A 236 3.52 -5.87 21.57
N LEU A 237 2.55 -5.38 20.76
CA LEU A 237 1.30 -4.83 21.29
C LEU A 237 0.44 -5.88 22.02
N LYS A 238 0.43 -7.13 21.57
CA LYS A 238 -0.29 -8.22 22.24
C LYS A 238 0.36 -8.60 23.56
N ASN A 239 1.66 -8.47 23.70
CA ASN A 239 2.38 -8.76 24.96
C ASN A 239 2.17 -7.67 26.03
N LEU A 240 1.55 -6.54 25.71
CA LEU A 240 1.14 -5.50 26.67
C LEU A 240 -0.24 -5.78 27.30
N GLN A 241 -0.91 -6.85 26.91
CA GLN A 241 -2.22 -7.30 27.41
C GLN A 241 -2.05 -8.36 28.48
#